data_753bc5a991aa1fd749d4e44469a35daa
#
_entry.id   753bc5a991aa1fd749d4e44469a35daa
#
_cell.length_a   1.000
_cell.length_b   1.000
_cell.length_c   1.000
_cell.angle_alpha   90.00
_cell.angle_beta   90.00
_cell.angle_gamma   90.00
#
_symmetry.space_group_name_H-M   'P 1'
#
loop_
_entity.id
_entity.type
_entity.pdbx_description
1 polymer ?
#
loop_
_entity_poly.entity_id
_entity_poly.type
_entity_poly.pdbx_seq_one_letter_code
_entity_poly.pdbx_strand_id
1 'polypeptide(L)'
;MLDVQNLCKSIDKRPFLTELTFQVAAGECLILLGKNGTGKTLLLNILATLVEPTSGTVSIAGVDAFANLKQVRPSIGYIPVGFEGYPELSVVDYLNFFAAAYKLEKRERASAIDAVLELMDIQHLHDAKIGDLSTGERQRLLFAKTFLHEPQLWLLDEPLTPLDPSGQVEMVELLGELQAMGKTIILATNRLEDVSKVYSPDSQRENFIGILDSGKFAVFKRFSELQREVTEADSPSPDWFNELLA
;
A
#
# COMPACT_ATOMS: atom_id res chain seq x y z
N MET A 1 -0.91 -12.79 -8.09
CA MET A 1 -0.95 -12.59 -6.62
C MET A 1 -2.33 -12.14 -6.18
N LEU A 2 -2.85 -11.07 -6.72
CA LEU A 2 -4.18 -10.51 -6.47
C LEU A 2 -5.04 -10.62 -7.72
N ASP A 3 -6.29 -11.07 -7.56
CA ASP A 3 -7.31 -11.13 -8.61
C ASP A 3 -8.62 -10.56 -8.06
N VAL A 4 -9.13 -9.53 -8.72
CA VAL A 4 -10.36 -8.82 -8.36
C VAL A 4 -11.32 -8.89 -9.54
N GLN A 5 -12.55 -9.39 -9.31
CA GLN A 5 -13.54 -9.61 -10.35
C GLN A 5 -14.86 -8.92 -10.01
N ASN A 6 -15.30 -8.00 -10.87
CA ASN A 6 -16.58 -7.29 -10.79
C ASN A 6 -16.89 -6.72 -9.40
N LEU A 7 -15.85 -6.21 -8.71
CA LEU A 7 -15.97 -5.72 -7.35
C LEU A 7 -16.83 -4.46 -7.30
N CYS A 8 -17.88 -4.51 -6.48
CA CYS A 8 -18.74 -3.38 -6.18
C CYS A 8 -18.80 -3.14 -4.67
N LYS A 9 -18.90 -1.89 -4.28
CA LYS A 9 -19.19 -1.49 -2.90
C LYS A 9 -20.20 -0.35 -2.86
N SER A 10 -21.29 -0.56 -2.13
CA SER A 10 -22.28 0.46 -1.82
C SER A 10 -22.17 0.89 -0.35
N ILE A 11 -22.36 2.17 -0.09
CA ILE A 11 -22.47 2.77 1.24
C ILE A 11 -23.83 3.46 1.30
N ASP A 12 -24.65 3.14 2.30
CA ASP A 12 -26.02 3.65 2.45
C ASP A 12 -26.86 3.51 1.15
N LYS A 13 -26.76 2.33 0.51
CA LYS A 13 -27.41 1.98 -0.76
C LYS A 13 -26.96 2.82 -1.97
N ARG A 14 -25.96 3.67 -1.83
CA ARG A 14 -25.36 4.41 -2.95
C ARG A 14 -24.12 3.67 -3.44
N PRO A 15 -23.99 3.42 -4.76
CA PRO A 15 -22.78 2.81 -5.29
C PRO A 15 -21.58 3.74 -5.07
N PHE A 16 -20.50 3.20 -4.56
CA PHE A 16 -19.27 3.93 -4.29
C PHE A 16 -18.08 3.36 -5.09
N LEU A 17 -17.98 2.02 -5.19
CA LEU A 17 -17.10 1.35 -6.14
C LEU A 17 -17.96 0.50 -7.06
N THR A 18 -17.67 0.52 -8.37
CA THR A 18 -18.51 -0.09 -9.39
C THR A 18 -17.68 -0.92 -10.37
N GLU A 19 -17.93 -2.22 -10.41
CA GLU A 19 -17.43 -3.18 -11.40
C GLU A 19 -15.90 -3.15 -11.61
N LEU A 20 -15.14 -2.99 -10.53
CA LEU A 20 -13.68 -3.02 -10.64
C LEU A 20 -13.22 -4.44 -10.93
N THR A 21 -12.47 -4.62 -12.03
CA THR A 21 -11.87 -5.90 -12.44
C THR A 21 -10.43 -5.66 -12.81
N PHE A 22 -9.49 -6.33 -12.12
CA PHE A 22 -8.06 -6.21 -12.38
C PHE A 22 -7.27 -7.34 -11.73
N GLN A 23 -6.06 -7.56 -12.21
CA GLN A 23 -5.13 -8.53 -11.67
C GLN A 23 -3.76 -7.90 -11.45
N VAL A 24 -3.07 -8.32 -10.39
CA VAL A 24 -1.68 -7.96 -10.10
C VAL A 24 -0.92 -9.25 -9.81
N ALA A 25 0.10 -9.53 -10.61
CA ALA A 25 0.90 -10.72 -10.43
C ALA A 25 1.85 -10.60 -9.23
N ALA A 26 2.49 -11.69 -8.83
CA ALA A 26 3.49 -11.66 -7.75
C ALA A 26 4.69 -10.81 -8.16
N GLY A 27 5.09 -9.89 -7.28
CA GLY A 27 6.21 -8.99 -7.50
C GLY A 27 5.93 -7.77 -8.37
N GLU A 28 4.69 -7.58 -8.84
CA GLU A 28 4.28 -6.37 -9.54
C GLU A 28 3.85 -5.27 -8.56
N CYS A 29 3.91 -4.02 -9.01
CA CYS A 29 3.41 -2.86 -8.29
C CYS A 29 2.23 -2.25 -9.06
N LEU A 30 1.12 -1.98 -8.33
CA LEU A 30 0.00 -1.18 -8.82
C LEU A 30 -0.04 0.15 -8.08
N ILE A 31 0.07 1.25 -8.81
CA ILE A 31 -0.14 2.59 -8.27
C ILE A 31 -1.58 3.01 -8.54
N LEU A 32 -2.35 3.18 -7.48
CA LEU A 32 -3.72 3.69 -7.52
C LEU A 32 -3.70 5.20 -7.37
N LEU A 33 -3.90 5.91 -8.46
CA LEU A 33 -3.98 7.36 -8.47
C LEU A 33 -5.44 7.83 -8.52
N GLY A 34 -5.74 8.95 -7.90
CA GLY A 34 -7.06 9.57 -7.96
C GLY A 34 -7.23 10.68 -6.93
N LYS A 35 -8.19 11.58 -7.17
CA LYS A 35 -8.55 12.66 -6.24
C LYS A 35 -9.02 12.10 -4.89
N ASN A 36 -9.07 12.95 -3.87
CA ASN A 36 -9.63 12.55 -2.59
C ASN A 36 -11.12 12.19 -2.76
N GLY A 37 -11.55 11.12 -2.07
CA GLY A 37 -12.94 10.67 -2.14
C GLY A 37 -13.29 9.76 -3.34
N THR A 38 -12.36 9.44 -4.25
CA THR A 38 -12.64 8.56 -5.40
C THR A 38 -12.76 7.08 -5.05
N GLY A 39 -12.39 6.68 -3.81
CA GLY A 39 -12.55 5.30 -3.34
C GLY A 39 -11.26 4.52 -3.14
N LYS A 40 -10.07 5.14 -3.27
CA LYS A 40 -8.76 4.47 -3.10
C LYS A 40 -8.65 3.76 -1.73
N THR A 41 -8.81 4.50 -0.65
CA THR A 41 -8.80 3.95 0.73
C THR A 41 -9.85 2.86 0.91
N LEU A 42 -11.06 3.03 0.36
CA LEU A 42 -12.10 2.01 0.45
C LEU A 42 -11.70 0.73 -0.30
N LEU A 43 -11.11 0.86 -1.48
CA LEU A 43 -10.58 -0.29 -2.22
C LEU A 43 -9.47 -0.98 -1.42
N LEU A 44 -8.50 -0.23 -0.89
CA LEU A 44 -7.44 -0.81 -0.04
C LEU A 44 -8.02 -1.51 1.20
N ASN A 45 -9.03 -0.94 1.86
CA ASN A 45 -9.70 -1.57 3.00
C ASN A 45 -10.39 -2.89 2.62
N ILE A 46 -10.97 -2.98 1.41
CA ILE A 46 -11.54 -4.23 0.91
C ILE A 46 -10.42 -5.24 0.63
N LEU A 47 -9.34 -4.84 -0.04
CA LEU A 47 -8.20 -5.72 -0.30
C LEU A 47 -7.50 -6.18 0.99
N ALA A 48 -7.48 -5.32 2.02
CA ALA A 48 -7.00 -5.66 3.37
C ALA A 48 -7.97 -6.54 4.18
N THR A 49 -9.12 -6.91 3.58
CA THR A 49 -10.20 -7.68 4.23
C THR A 49 -10.81 -7.02 5.46
N LEU A 50 -10.71 -5.70 5.58
CA LEU A 50 -11.30 -4.90 6.66
C LEU A 50 -12.75 -4.53 6.37
N VAL A 51 -13.11 -4.43 5.09
CA VAL A 51 -14.45 -4.09 4.61
C VAL A 51 -14.87 -5.13 3.56
N GLU A 52 -16.03 -5.73 3.75
CA GLU A 52 -16.58 -6.70 2.78
C GLU A 52 -17.16 -5.99 1.55
N PRO A 53 -16.91 -6.45 0.30
CA PRO A 53 -17.55 -5.90 -0.88
C PRO A 53 -19.07 -6.18 -0.86
N THR A 54 -19.85 -5.37 -1.60
CA THR A 54 -21.28 -5.61 -1.78
C THR A 54 -21.53 -6.75 -2.77
N SER A 55 -20.68 -6.87 -3.80
CA SER A 55 -20.65 -7.95 -4.77
C SER A 55 -19.29 -8.04 -5.45
N GLY A 56 -19.06 -9.10 -6.23
CA GLY A 56 -17.78 -9.40 -6.83
C GLY A 56 -16.91 -10.25 -5.93
N THR A 57 -15.69 -10.56 -6.37
CA THR A 57 -14.77 -11.43 -5.64
C THR A 57 -13.37 -10.83 -5.55
N VAL A 58 -12.68 -11.15 -4.47
CA VAL A 58 -11.26 -10.85 -4.26
C VAL A 58 -10.54 -12.14 -3.94
N SER A 59 -9.56 -12.50 -4.75
CA SER A 59 -8.70 -13.66 -4.52
C SER A 59 -7.27 -13.21 -4.27
N ILE A 60 -6.64 -13.73 -3.22
CA ILE A 60 -5.24 -13.47 -2.85
C ILE A 60 -4.49 -14.78 -2.85
N ALA A 61 -3.44 -14.87 -3.67
CA ALA A 61 -2.68 -16.11 -3.89
C ALA A 61 -3.57 -17.31 -4.29
N GLY A 62 -4.62 -17.05 -5.09
CA GLY A 62 -5.59 -18.08 -5.53
C GLY A 62 -6.62 -18.48 -4.49
N VAL A 63 -6.67 -17.81 -3.33
CA VAL A 63 -7.63 -18.10 -2.25
C VAL A 63 -8.65 -16.97 -2.16
N ASP A 64 -9.95 -17.33 -2.12
CA ASP A 64 -11.02 -16.35 -1.87
C ASP A 64 -10.81 -15.69 -0.52
N ALA A 65 -10.61 -14.35 -0.56
CA ALA A 65 -10.17 -13.58 0.61
C ALA A 65 -11.24 -13.54 1.71
N PHE A 66 -12.52 -13.46 1.35
CA PHE A 66 -13.61 -13.32 2.32
C PHE A 66 -14.12 -14.65 2.84
N ALA A 67 -14.01 -15.72 2.06
CA ALA A 67 -14.30 -17.07 2.52
C ALA A 67 -13.20 -17.61 3.46
N ASN A 68 -11.96 -17.14 3.34
CA ASN A 68 -10.79 -17.73 4.02
C ASN A 68 -9.91 -16.68 4.74
N LEU A 69 -10.51 -15.78 5.51
CA LEU A 69 -9.81 -14.66 6.20
C LEU A 69 -8.57 -15.09 6.99
N LYS A 70 -8.63 -16.21 7.71
CA LYS A 70 -7.50 -16.70 8.54
C LYS A 70 -6.31 -17.13 7.69
N GLN A 71 -6.55 -17.58 6.46
CA GLN A 71 -5.52 -18.02 5.53
C GLN A 71 -4.86 -16.84 4.82
N VAL A 72 -5.64 -15.84 4.40
CA VAL A 72 -5.13 -14.73 3.56
C VAL A 72 -4.51 -13.60 4.38
N ARG A 73 -5.06 -13.26 5.56
CA ARG A 73 -4.58 -12.14 6.38
C ARG A 73 -3.10 -12.18 6.74
N PRO A 74 -2.47 -13.33 7.02
CA PRO A 74 -1.03 -13.37 7.27
C PRO A 74 -0.17 -12.95 6.08
N SER A 75 -0.69 -13.00 4.86
CA SER A 75 0.02 -12.56 3.65
C SER A 75 -0.19 -11.08 3.31
N ILE A 76 -1.00 -10.36 4.07
CA ILE A 76 -1.37 -8.97 3.81
C ILE A 76 -0.72 -8.05 4.83
N GLY A 77 0.05 -7.07 4.36
CA GLY A 77 0.49 -5.92 5.13
C GLY A 77 -0.30 -4.69 4.72
N TYR A 78 -0.94 -4.01 5.67
CA TYR A 78 -1.69 -2.79 5.40
C TYR A 78 -1.15 -1.62 6.22
N ILE A 79 -0.83 -0.54 5.52
CA ILE A 79 -0.40 0.74 6.09
C ILE A 79 -1.44 1.78 5.70
N PRO A 80 -2.29 2.21 6.65
CA PRO A 80 -3.34 3.19 6.41
C PRO A 80 -2.79 4.62 6.35
N VAL A 81 -3.60 5.55 5.86
CA VAL A 81 -3.35 6.99 6.03
C VAL A 81 -3.44 7.32 7.52
N GLY A 82 -2.34 7.81 8.07
CA GLY A 82 -2.27 8.20 9.47
C GLY A 82 -2.19 7.03 10.44
N PHE A 83 -1.82 7.37 11.64
CA PHE A 83 -1.66 6.43 12.74
C PHE A 83 -2.65 6.80 13.86
N GLU A 84 -3.72 6.04 13.97
CA GLU A 84 -4.64 6.10 15.10
C GLU A 84 -4.35 4.93 16.05
N GLY A 85 -3.48 5.10 17.01
CA GLY A 85 -3.22 3.99 17.92
C GLY A 85 -2.52 4.41 19.20
N TYR A 86 -2.83 3.77 20.23
CA TYR A 86 -2.21 3.56 21.55
C TYR A 86 -1.13 4.60 21.95
N PRO A 87 -1.45 5.90 22.14
CA PRO A 87 -0.45 6.94 22.37
C PRO A 87 0.37 6.71 23.66
N GLU A 88 -0.18 5.95 24.61
CA GLU A 88 0.45 5.66 25.89
C GLU A 88 1.43 4.46 25.84
N LEU A 89 1.37 3.64 24.80
CA LEU A 89 2.32 2.54 24.65
C LEU A 89 3.70 3.06 24.23
N SER A 90 4.74 2.38 24.69
CA SER A 90 6.07 2.54 24.08
C SER A 90 6.12 1.88 22.72
N VAL A 91 7.08 2.30 21.89
CA VAL A 91 7.35 1.70 20.58
C VAL A 91 7.59 0.19 20.72
N VAL A 92 8.41 -0.22 21.68
CA VAL A 92 8.72 -1.64 21.92
C VAL A 92 7.49 -2.43 22.37
N ASP A 93 6.65 -1.87 23.25
CA ASP A 93 5.42 -2.55 23.70
C ASP A 93 4.44 -2.75 22.56
N TYR A 94 4.29 -1.73 21.71
CA TYR A 94 3.46 -1.80 20.50
C TYR A 94 3.95 -2.89 19.54
N LEU A 95 5.24 -2.91 19.22
CA LEU A 95 5.80 -3.92 18.34
C LEU A 95 5.71 -5.32 18.95
N ASN A 96 5.92 -5.46 20.27
CA ASN A 96 5.82 -6.73 20.98
C ASN A 96 4.37 -7.27 20.98
N PHE A 97 3.38 -6.38 21.11
CA PHE A 97 1.97 -6.75 20.95
C PHE A 97 1.69 -7.35 19.57
N PHE A 98 2.15 -6.69 18.48
CA PHE A 98 1.95 -7.20 17.13
C PHE A 98 2.78 -8.45 16.83
N ALA A 99 4.03 -8.53 17.30
CA ALA A 99 4.83 -9.74 17.19
C ALA A 99 4.12 -10.95 17.83
N ALA A 100 3.46 -10.72 18.98
CA ALA A 100 2.65 -11.76 19.62
C ALA A 100 1.41 -12.12 18.80
N ALA A 101 0.71 -11.12 18.25
CA ALA A 101 -0.49 -11.32 17.42
C ALA A 101 -0.16 -12.07 16.12
N TYR A 102 1.01 -11.81 15.53
CA TYR A 102 1.54 -12.53 14.37
C TYR A 102 2.16 -13.89 14.72
N LYS A 103 2.11 -14.29 16.00
CA LYS A 103 2.59 -15.60 16.51
C LYS A 103 4.10 -15.80 16.43
N LEU A 104 4.90 -14.74 16.44
CA LEU A 104 6.34 -14.88 16.61
C LEU A 104 6.64 -15.56 17.95
N GLU A 105 7.59 -16.49 17.96
CA GLU A 105 8.00 -17.15 19.19
C GLU A 105 8.62 -16.17 20.19
N LYS A 106 8.30 -16.31 21.48
CA LYS A 106 8.72 -15.35 22.52
C LYS A 106 10.22 -15.09 22.51
N ARG A 107 11.01 -16.14 22.24
CA ARG A 107 12.49 -16.07 22.19
C ARG A 107 13.03 -15.24 21.01
N GLU A 108 12.24 -15.09 19.95
CA GLU A 108 12.63 -14.43 18.69
C GLU A 108 12.14 -12.97 18.61
N ARG A 109 11.18 -12.59 19.47
CA ARG A 109 10.53 -11.27 19.39
C ARG A 109 11.50 -10.13 19.60
N ALA A 110 12.37 -10.20 20.59
CA ALA A 110 13.31 -9.12 20.89
C ALA A 110 14.22 -8.86 19.69
N SER A 111 14.86 -9.90 19.15
CA SER A 111 15.74 -9.75 17.98
C SER A 111 15.00 -9.31 16.71
N ALA A 112 13.75 -9.77 16.51
CA ALA A 112 12.94 -9.32 15.40
C ALA A 112 12.53 -7.83 15.52
N ILE A 113 12.20 -7.39 16.75
CA ILE A 113 11.87 -5.98 17.02
C ILE A 113 13.11 -5.11 16.80
N ASP A 114 14.28 -5.50 17.34
CA ASP A 114 15.53 -4.76 17.15
C ASP A 114 15.86 -4.63 15.65
N ALA A 115 15.72 -5.71 14.88
CA ALA A 115 15.97 -5.71 13.44
C ALA A 115 15.04 -4.77 12.66
N VAL A 116 13.74 -4.74 12.96
CA VAL A 116 12.81 -3.84 12.26
C VAL A 116 12.96 -2.39 12.70
N LEU A 117 13.37 -2.12 13.94
CA LEU A 117 13.72 -0.78 14.39
C LEU A 117 14.96 -0.26 13.67
N GLU A 118 15.97 -1.12 13.49
CA GLU A 118 17.18 -0.81 12.73
C GLU A 118 16.86 -0.56 11.27
N LEU A 119 16.08 -1.43 10.63
CA LEU A 119 15.67 -1.29 9.24
C LEU A 119 14.95 0.04 8.97
N MET A 120 14.19 0.55 9.96
CA MET A 120 13.42 1.79 9.84
C MET A 120 14.13 3.01 10.41
N ASP A 121 15.38 2.88 10.89
CA ASP A 121 16.17 3.95 11.52
C ASP A 121 15.45 4.64 12.69
N ILE A 122 14.76 3.85 13.53
CA ILE A 122 14.03 4.31 14.72
C ILE A 122 14.45 3.60 16.01
N GLN A 123 15.66 3.02 16.09
CA GLN A 123 16.18 2.35 17.29
C GLN A 123 16.20 3.28 18.50
N HIS A 124 16.52 4.56 18.26
CA HIS A 124 16.60 5.59 19.29
C HIS A 124 15.22 5.89 19.93
N LEU A 125 14.13 5.42 19.34
CA LEU A 125 12.76 5.59 19.81
C LEU A 125 12.22 4.37 20.57
N HIS A 126 13.04 3.34 20.81
CA HIS A 126 12.64 2.08 21.40
C HIS A 126 11.69 2.23 22.61
N ASP A 127 12.06 3.08 23.58
CA ASP A 127 11.28 3.33 24.80
C ASP A 127 10.40 4.58 24.73
N ALA A 128 10.40 5.29 23.59
CA ALA A 128 9.58 6.48 23.42
C ALA A 128 8.09 6.12 23.38
N LYS A 129 7.24 6.99 23.91
CA LYS A 129 5.78 6.84 23.75
C LYS A 129 5.36 7.15 22.32
N ILE A 130 4.43 6.38 21.79
CA ILE A 130 3.88 6.61 20.44
C ILE A 130 3.25 7.99 20.31
N GLY A 131 2.64 8.51 21.39
CA GLY A 131 2.08 9.85 21.43
C GLY A 131 3.07 10.97 21.13
N ASP A 132 4.36 10.75 21.49
CA ASP A 132 5.43 11.74 21.36
C ASP A 132 6.12 11.70 19.98
N LEU A 133 5.84 10.68 19.17
CA LEU A 133 6.44 10.53 17.84
C LEU A 133 5.92 11.59 16.85
N SER A 134 6.80 12.09 16.01
CA SER A 134 6.45 12.85 14.82
C SER A 134 5.64 12.00 13.82
N THR A 135 5.01 12.64 12.86
CA THR A 135 4.23 11.93 11.83
C THR A 135 5.10 11.00 10.98
N GLY A 136 6.31 11.40 10.65
CA GLY A 136 7.28 10.57 9.90
C GLY A 136 7.74 9.35 10.71
N GLU A 137 8.05 9.53 12.00
CA GLU A 137 8.43 8.43 12.90
C GLU A 137 7.28 7.44 13.10
N ARG A 138 6.04 7.92 13.20
CA ARG A 138 4.85 7.05 13.22
C ARG A 138 4.71 6.25 11.93
N GLN A 139 4.99 6.86 10.78
CA GLN A 139 4.98 6.16 9.50
C GLN A 139 6.04 5.05 9.48
N ARG A 140 7.27 5.33 9.90
CA ARG A 140 8.34 4.33 10.03
C ARG A 140 7.95 3.20 10.99
N LEU A 141 7.30 3.52 12.11
CA LEU A 141 6.77 2.52 13.05
C LEU A 141 5.71 1.61 12.42
N LEU A 142 4.82 2.14 11.56
CA LEU A 142 3.85 1.32 10.83
C LEU A 142 4.53 0.35 9.86
N PHE A 143 5.60 0.77 9.18
CA PHE A 143 6.42 -0.13 8.37
C PHE A 143 7.12 -1.18 9.23
N ALA A 144 7.78 -0.78 10.32
CA ALA A 144 8.42 -1.69 11.27
C ALA A 144 7.45 -2.79 11.75
N LYS A 145 6.24 -2.40 12.19
CA LYS A 145 5.17 -3.33 12.57
C LYS A 145 4.84 -4.31 11.43
N THR A 146 4.73 -3.80 10.19
CA THR A 146 4.33 -4.61 9.04
C THR A 146 5.42 -5.59 8.64
N PHE A 147 6.69 -5.23 8.78
CA PHE A 147 7.82 -6.13 8.55
C PHE A 147 7.84 -7.34 9.50
N LEU A 148 7.31 -7.23 10.71
CA LEU A 148 7.31 -8.34 11.70
C LEU A 148 6.66 -9.64 11.19
N HIS A 149 5.75 -9.59 10.23
CA HIS A 149 5.09 -10.78 9.68
C HIS A 149 5.38 -11.03 8.19
N GLU A 150 6.30 -10.27 7.61
CA GLU A 150 6.83 -10.45 6.26
C GLU A 150 5.77 -10.69 5.16
N PRO A 151 4.75 -9.83 5.02
CA PRO A 151 3.65 -10.07 4.10
C PRO A 151 4.12 -10.19 2.65
N GLN A 152 3.34 -10.88 1.82
CA GLN A 152 3.60 -10.97 0.38
C GLN A 152 2.89 -9.86 -0.41
N LEU A 153 1.77 -9.34 0.11
CA LEU A 153 0.99 -8.25 -0.46
C LEU A 153 1.04 -7.04 0.48
N TRP A 154 1.62 -5.96 -0.01
CA TRP A 154 1.72 -4.68 0.70
C TRP A 154 0.67 -3.71 0.15
N LEU A 155 -0.21 -3.25 1.01
CA LEU A 155 -1.24 -2.26 0.72
C LEU A 155 -0.89 -0.97 1.43
N LEU A 156 -0.62 0.09 0.69
CA LEU A 156 -0.05 1.33 1.20
C LEU A 156 -0.97 2.50 0.83
N ASP A 157 -1.51 3.18 1.81
CA ASP A 157 -2.40 4.32 1.61
C ASP A 157 -1.65 5.61 1.92
N GLU A 158 -1.37 6.43 0.89
CA GLU A 158 -0.63 7.69 0.95
C GLU A 158 0.73 7.59 1.71
N PRO A 159 1.58 6.57 1.44
CA PRO A 159 2.73 6.26 2.29
C PRO A 159 3.82 7.33 2.30
N LEU A 160 3.90 8.17 1.26
CA LEU A 160 4.91 9.21 1.11
C LEU A 160 4.47 10.57 1.68
N THR A 161 3.17 10.78 1.84
CA THR A 161 2.61 12.07 2.26
C THR A 161 3.12 12.55 3.62
N PRO A 162 3.30 11.70 4.65
CA PRO A 162 3.77 12.13 5.97
C PRO A 162 5.27 12.43 6.06
N LEU A 163 6.04 12.10 5.02
CA LEU A 163 7.49 12.14 5.04
C LEU A 163 8.04 13.44 4.44
N ASP A 164 9.15 13.90 4.98
CA ASP A 164 9.97 14.95 4.38
C ASP A 164 10.65 14.46 3.09
N PRO A 165 11.25 15.32 2.27
CA PRO A 165 11.86 14.93 1.00
C PRO A 165 12.91 13.81 1.13
N SER A 166 13.73 13.81 2.20
CA SER A 166 14.73 12.76 2.45
C SER A 166 14.05 11.43 2.75
N GLY A 167 13.09 11.44 3.68
CA GLY A 167 12.32 10.24 4.04
C GLY A 167 11.50 9.68 2.88
N GLN A 168 11.06 10.51 1.93
CA GLN A 168 10.40 10.04 0.72
C GLN A 168 11.36 9.25 -0.18
N VAL A 169 12.60 9.72 -0.35
CA VAL A 169 13.62 9.01 -1.15
C VAL A 169 13.90 7.64 -0.54
N GLU A 170 14.20 7.59 0.76
CA GLU A 170 14.47 6.35 1.48
C GLU A 170 13.29 5.37 1.38
N MET A 171 12.06 5.88 1.49
CA MET A 171 10.87 5.05 1.38
C MET A 171 10.69 4.49 -0.04
N VAL A 172 10.98 5.26 -1.07
CA VAL A 172 10.93 4.81 -2.47
C VAL A 172 11.98 3.72 -2.72
N GLU A 173 13.19 3.87 -2.19
CA GLU A 173 14.24 2.85 -2.25
C GLU A 173 13.78 1.56 -1.57
N LEU A 174 13.20 1.65 -0.37
CA LEU A 174 12.63 0.51 0.36
C LEU A 174 11.53 -0.21 -0.44
N LEU A 175 10.64 0.55 -1.10
CA LEU A 175 9.60 -0.05 -1.95
C LEU A 175 10.21 -0.78 -3.16
N GLY A 176 11.28 -0.26 -3.73
CA GLY A 176 12.05 -0.91 -4.79
C GLY A 176 12.68 -2.22 -4.32
N GLU A 177 13.29 -2.24 -3.13
CA GLU A 177 13.85 -3.43 -2.52
C GLU A 177 12.78 -4.50 -2.24
N LEU A 178 11.64 -4.11 -1.68
CA LEU A 178 10.49 -5.01 -1.46
C LEU A 178 10.05 -5.65 -2.78
N GLN A 179 9.93 -4.86 -3.85
CA GLN A 179 9.58 -5.37 -5.16
C GLN A 179 10.68 -6.30 -5.72
N ALA A 180 11.96 -5.97 -5.54
CA ALA A 180 13.08 -6.83 -5.91
C ALA A 180 13.05 -8.18 -5.19
N MET A 181 12.63 -8.20 -3.92
CA MET A 181 12.40 -9.41 -3.11
C MET A 181 11.16 -10.20 -3.54
N GLY A 182 10.41 -9.76 -4.53
CA GLY A 182 9.21 -10.44 -5.04
C GLY A 182 7.92 -10.07 -4.31
N LYS A 183 7.93 -9.06 -3.44
CA LYS A 183 6.71 -8.57 -2.78
C LYS A 183 5.83 -7.84 -3.78
N THR A 184 4.52 -8.02 -3.66
CA THR A 184 3.52 -7.32 -4.48
C THR A 184 3.07 -6.08 -3.73
N ILE A 185 3.02 -4.94 -4.42
CA ILE A 185 2.72 -3.65 -3.79
C ILE A 185 1.50 -3.03 -4.46
N ILE A 186 0.56 -2.54 -3.66
CA ILE A 186 -0.50 -1.65 -4.11
C ILE A 186 -0.38 -0.36 -3.32
N LEU A 187 -0.04 0.71 -4.01
CA LEU A 187 0.18 2.04 -3.43
C LEU A 187 -0.91 2.97 -3.92
N ALA A 188 -1.70 3.52 -3.00
CA ALA A 188 -2.66 4.57 -3.29
C ALA A 188 -2.07 5.95 -3.00
N THR A 189 -2.26 6.89 -3.94
CA THR A 189 -1.86 8.29 -3.77
C THR A 189 -2.81 9.23 -4.51
N ASN A 190 -2.89 10.48 -4.05
CA ASN A 190 -3.54 11.56 -4.76
C ASN A 190 -2.52 12.49 -5.45
N ARG A 191 -1.21 12.17 -5.33
CA ARG A 191 -0.10 13.00 -5.82
C ARG A 191 0.55 12.34 -7.01
N LEU A 192 0.56 13.08 -8.12
CA LEU A 192 1.21 12.64 -9.34
C LEU A 192 2.73 12.45 -9.19
N GLU A 193 3.35 13.32 -8.41
CA GLU A 193 4.79 13.26 -8.13
C GLU A 193 5.23 11.94 -7.51
N ASP A 194 4.35 11.29 -6.73
CA ASP A 194 4.64 10.00 -6.13
C ASP A 194 4.75 8.89 -7.18
N VAL A 195 3.96 8.98 -8.25
CA VAL A 195 4.01 8.02 -9.37
C VAL A 195 5.41 8.04 -10.02
N SER A 196 5.93 9.24 -10.31
CA SER A 196 7.24 9.39 -10.94
C SER A 196 8.40 8.98 -10.03
N LYS A 197 8.23 9.06 -8.69
CA LYS A 197 9.22 8.62 -7.71
C LYS A 197 9.26 7.10 -7.58
N VAL A 198 8.09 6.47 -7.49
CA VAL A 198 7.98 5.01 -7.29
C VAL A 198 8.27 4.24 -8.58
N TYR A 199 8.03 4.86 -9.73
CA TYR A 199 8.35 4.25 -11.01
C TYR A 199 9.85 4.33 -11.30
N SER A 200 10.49 3.18 -11.47
CA SER A 200 11.85 3.09 -12.01
C SER A 200 11.81 2.51 -13.44
N PRO A 201 12.30 3.26 -14.45
CA PRO A 201 12.38 2.76 -15.83
C PRO A 201 13.29 1.52 -15.96
N ASP A 202 14.24 1.37 -15.04
CA ASP A 202 15.19 0.25 -15.01
C ASP A 202 14.64 -0.99 -14.29
N SER A 203 13.45 -0.90 -13.72
CA SER A 203 12.77 -2.04 -13.11
C SER A 203 12.46 -3.08 -14.19
N GLN A 204 13.03 -4.28 -14.07
CA GLN A 204 12.71 -5.42 -14.95
C GLN A 204 11.29 -5.94 -14.76
N ARG A 205 10.52 -5.37 -13.82
CA ARG A 205 9.16 -5.76 -13.49
C ARG A 205 8.18 -4.71 -13.95
N GLU A 206 7.07 -5.18 -14.49
CA GLU A 206 6.04 -4.29 -14.96
C GLU A 206 5.25 -3.73 -13.79
N ASN A 207 5.07 -2.41 -13.82
CA ASN A 207 4.23 -1.68 -12.90
C ASN A 207 2.94 -1.27 -13.62
N PHE A 208 1.84 -1.28 -12.87
CA PHE A 208 0.54 -0.82 -13.35
C PHE A 208 0.22 0.55 -12.77
N ILE A 209 -0.53 1.32 -13.53
CA ILE A 209 -1.22 2.50 -13.04
C ILE A 209 -2.72 2.31 -13.20
N GLY A 210 -3.45 2.52 -12.11
CA GLY A 210 -4.90 2.56 -12.07
C GLY A 210 -5.36 3.95 -11.66
N ILE A 211 -6.00 4.68 -12.56
CA ILE A 211 -6.61 5.98 -12.23
C ILE A 211 -8.05 5.73 -11.82
N LEU A 212 -8.33 5.95 -10.53
CA LEU A 212 -9.65 5.79 -9.95
C LEU A 212 -10.39 7.13 -9.96
N ASP A 213 -11.49 7.18 -10.68
CA ASP A 213 -12.42 8.31 -10.68
C ASP A 213 -13.84 7.83 -10.42
N SER A 214 -14.54 8.53 -9.53
CA SER A 214 -15.96 8.25 -9.20
C SER A 214 -16.26 6.76 -8.99
N GLY A 215 -15.34 6.05 -8.34
CA GLY A 215 -15.46 4.63 -8.00
C GLY A 215 -15.25 3.64 -9.14
N LYS A 216 -14.73 4.09 -10.27
CA LYS A 216 -14.37 3.26 -11.43
C LYS A 216 -12.95 3.53 -11.87
N PHE A 217 -12.34 2.58 -12.59
CA PHE A 217 -11.11 2.86 -13.29
C PHE A 217 -11.40 3.69 -14.55
N ALA A 218 -10.94 4.94 -14.56
CA ALA A 218 -10.87 5.76 -15.79
C ALA A 218 -9.74 5.25 -16.69
N VAL A 219 -8.62 4.82 -16.08
CA VAL A 219 -7.49 4.20 -16.76
C VAL A 219 -7.01 3.02 -15.92
N PHE A 220 -6.69 1.91 -16.55
CA PHE A 220 -5.94 0.80 -15.96
C PHE A 220 -5.03 0.23 -17.03
N LYS A 221 -3.72 0.53 -16.95
CA LYS A 221 -2.72 0.16 -17.95
C LYS A 221 -1.39 -0.17 -17.30
N ARG A 222 -0.53 -0.85 -18.07
CA ARG A 222 0.88 -0.96 -17.75
C ARG A 222 1.56 0.41 -17.89
N PHE A 223 2.43 0.74 -16.98
CA PHE A 223 3.11 2.03 -17.02
C PHE A 223 3.91 2.23 -18.31
N SER A 224 4.52 1.15 -18.81
CA SER A 224 5.25 1.14 -20.09
C SER A 224 4.36 1.46 -21.31
N GLU A 225 3.10 1.06 -21.29
CA GLU A 225 2.11 1.38 -22.35
C GLU A 225 1.74 2.86 -22.27
N LEU A 226 1.46 3.36 -21.08
CA LEU A 226 1.12 4.76 -20.87
C LEU A 226 2.27 5.69 -21.31
N GLN A 227 3.51 5.32 -20.97
CA GLN A 227 4.69 6.09 -21.37
C GLN A 227 4.87 6.15 -22.90
N ARG A 228 4.59 5.05 -23.62
CA ARG A 228 4.64 5.04 -25.09
C ARG A 228 3.58 5.95 -25.69
N GLU A 229 2.33 5.86 -25.24
CA GLU A 229 1.23 6.72 -25.71
C GLU A 229 1.56 8.20 -25.56
N VAL A 230 2.21 8.58 -24.45
CA VAL A 230 2.64 9.97 -24.19
C VAL A 230 3.79 10.38 -25.09
N THR A 231 4.76 9.49 -25.34
CA THR A 231 5.94 9.80 -26.16
C THR A 231 5.58 9.87 -27.66
N GLU A 232 4.57 9.11 -28.10
CA GLU A 232 4.07 9.10 -29.48
C GLU A 232 3.05 10.19 -29.79
N ALA A 233 2.51 10.89 -28.78
CA ALA A 233 1.66 12.05 -28.98
C ALA A 233 2.49 13.22 -29.54
N ASP A 234 2.02 13.84 -30.62
CA ASP A 234 2.71 14.89 -31.41
C ASP A 234 3.10 16.16 -30.62
N SER A 235 2.71 16.26 -29.38
CA SER A 235 3.18 17.24 -28.38
C SER A 235 2.80 16.71 -26.99
N PRO A 236 3.70 16.01 -26.29
CA PRO A 236 3.44 15.69 -24.90
C PRO A 236 3.36 17.00 -24.12
N SER A 237 2.14 17.45 -23.80
CA SER A 237 1.96 18.51 -22.85
C SER A 237 2.63 18.09 -21.54
N PRO A 238 3.42 18.95 -20.89
CA PRO A 238 3.90 18.67 -19.53
C PRO A 238 2.75 18.34 -18.57
N ASP A 239 1.53 18.70 -18.97
CA ASP A 239 0.28 18.56 -18.22
C ASP A 239 -0.60 17.36 -18.66
N TRP A 240 -0.13 16.48 -19.56
CA TRP A 240 -0.93 15.34 -20.07
C TRP A 240 -1.59 14.51 -18.98
N PHE A 241 -0.95 14.44 -17.83
CA PHE A 241 -1.42 13.69 -16.68
C PHE A 241 -2.52 14.45 -15.92
N ASN A 242 -2.43 15.79 -15.86
CA ASN A 242 -3.49 16.63 -15.32
C ASN A 242 -4.72 16.60 -16.23
N GLU A 243 -4.54 16.48 -17.55
CA GLU A 243 -5.63 16.33 -18.53
C GLU A 243 -6.34 14.98 -18.36
N LEU A 244 -5.64 13.90 -17.97
CA LEU A 244 -6.26 12.60 -17.65
C LEU A 244 -7.06 12.62 -16.32
N LEU A 245 -6.80 13.61 -15.46
CA LEU A 245 -7.50 13.79 -14.17
C LEU A 245 -8.56 14.90 -14.20
N ALA A 246 -8.70 15.62 -15.31
CA ALA A 246 -9.70 16.69 -15.48
C ALA A 246 -11.04 16.13 -15.88
#